data_6af544bff5f3bacced86e4eac8a5f854
#
_entry.id   6af544bff5f3bacced86e4eac8a5f854
#
_cell.length_a   1.000
_cell.length_b   1.000
_cell.length_c   1.000
_cell.angle_alpha   90.00
_cell.angle_beta   90.00
_cell.angle_gamma   90.00
#
_symmetry.space_group_name_H-M   'P 1'
#
loop_
_entity.id
_entity.type
_entity.pdbx_description
1 polymer ?
#
loop_
_entity_poly.entity_id
_entity_poly.type
_entity_poly.pdbx_seq_one_letter_code
_entity_poly.pdbx_strand_id
1 'polypeptide(L)'
;MMPARCKIIRIGRAVLPALCLIMSACTLPVRAQDSSSFYGMPPQDIAQALRRIGNDHPNLQDRIEVVSSYFLGTPYVLGPMGEGPQGEFDRNPIVSFSALDCTTFVEETMAFSLDPDLAGGTALLQKIRYKDGVISYQTRNHFPSVDWIPNNIKAGFIKDITREIAGNQTRIATKTISKSAWYAAKTAAGLEGISGLSPAQEDALVSKWRSLGASIPDQKASLPYVPIGILPEVIDSIPSGTIANLVRADNPSIPVMVSHQLLIIDKGGQAYVREAAYNDKVEDLPAMKYFSIYQGSKWPLLGINLDEILPQSGL
;
A
#
# COMPACT_ATOMS: atom_id res chain seq x y z
N MET A 1 -67.06 26.61 -59.40
CA MET A 1 -67.38 28.03 -59.19
C MET A 1 -66.20 28.72 -58.53
N MET A 2 -65.72 29.72 -59.10
CA MET A 2 -64.45 30.48 -58.95
C MET A 2 -64.33 31.29 -57.64
N PRO A 3 -63.15 31.92 -57.42
CA PRO A 3 -62.30 31.78 -56.23
C PRO A 3 -62.27 33.04 -55.38
N ALA A 4 -61.82 32.98 -54.13
CA ALA A 4 -61.57 34.12 -53.30
C ALA A 4 -60.05 34.34 -53.15
N ARG A 5 -59.65 35.56 -53.44
CA ARG A 5 -58.29 36.10 -53.47
C ARG A 5 -57.71 36.25 -52.06
N CYS A 6 -56.53 35.73 -51.86
CA CYS A 6 -55.72 35.96 -50.68
C CYS A 6 -54.92 37.26 -50.80
N LYS A 7 -55.04 38.12 -49.77
CA LYS A 7 -54.24 39.35 -49.64
C LYS A 7 -52.94 39.04 -48.93
N ILE A 8 -51.82 39.40 -49.57
CA ILE A 8 -50.49 39.31 -49.00
C ILE A 8 -50.25 40.57 -48.11
N ILE A 9 -50.03 40.32 -46.81
CA ILE A 9 -49.53 41.32 -45.84
C ILE A 9 -48.02 41.13 -45.74
N ARG A 10 -47.23 42.11 -46.12
CA ARG A 10 -45.79 42.20 -45.89
C ARG A 10 -45.56 42.66 -44.47
N ILE A 11 -44.91 41.75 -43.67
CA ILE A 11 -44.36 42.07 -42.35
C ILE A 11 -42.85 42.26 -42.49
N GLY A 12 -42.39 43.45 -42.04
CA GLY A 12 -41.00 43.90 -42.17
C GLY A 12 -40.10 43.01 -41.24
N ARG A 13 -38.91 42.70 -41.78
CA ARG A 13 -37.83 42.04 -41.02
C ARG A 13 -37.17 43.01 -40.06
N ALA A 14 -37.38 42.85 -38.77
CA ALA A 14 -36.52 43.39 -37.73
C ALA A 14 -35.29 42.50 -37.58
N VAL A 15 -34.10 43.06 -37.84
CA VAL A 15 -32.79 42.39 -37.61
C VAL A 15 -32.42 42.65 -36.15
N LEU A 16 -32.50 41.59 -35.31
CA LEU A 16 -31.86 41.59 -34.00
C LEU A 16 -30.39 41.17 -34.18
N PRO A 17 -29.42 41.85 -33.56
CA PRO A 17 -28.03 41.35 -33.52
C PRO A 17 -27.93 40.18 -32.53
N ALA A 18 -27.50 39.03 -33.02
CA ALA A 18 -27.15 37.89 -32.21
C ALA A 18 -25.87 38.19 -31.43
N LEU A 19 -25.98 38.36 -30.11
CA LEU A 19 -24.86 38.48 -29.18
C LEU A 19 -24.27 37.09 -28.99
N CYS A 20 -23.21 36.72 -29.72
CA CYS A 20 -22.42 35.53 -29.49
C CYS A 20 -21.68 35.68 -28.16
N LEU A 21 -22.19 35.09 -27.07
CA LEU A 21 -21.41 34.83 -25.87
C LEU A 21 -20.40 33.72 -26.20
N ILE A 22 -19.15 34.12 -26.43
CA ILE A 22 -18.01 33.17 -26.45
C ILE A 22 -17.75 32.76 -25.01
N MET A 23 -18.30 31.61 -24.59
CA MET A 23 -17.84 30.91 -23.39
C MET A 23 -16.44 30.36 -23.67
N SER A 24 -15.42 31.10 -23.22
CA SER A 24 -14.05 30.59 -23.15
C SER A 24 -14.03 29.50 -22.11
N ALA A 25 -14.19 28.26 -22.54
CA ALA A 25 -13.92 27.08 -21.70
C ALA A 25 -12.43 27.11 -21.36
N CYS A 26 -12.10 27.53 -20.15
CA CYS A 26 -10.76 27.39 -19.59
C CYS A 26 -10.53 25.88 -19.36
N THR A 27 -10.07 25.19 -20.39
CA THR A 27 -9.57 23.80 -20.22
C THR A 27 -8.26 23.93 -19.48
N LEU A 28 -8.32 23.68 -18.17
CA LEU A 28 -7.10 23.39 -17.41
C LEU A 28 -6.40 22.22 -18.12
N PRO A 29 -5.09 22.32 -18.38
CA PRO A 29 -4.37 21.20 -18.97
C PRO A 29 -4.51 20.01 -18.02
N VAL A 30 -5.16 18.94 -18.47
CA VAL A 30 -5.03 17.62 -17.84
C VAL A 30 -3.54 17.33 -17.89
N ARG A 31 -2.88 17.43 -16.73
CA ARG A 31 -1.47 17.08 -16.57
C ARG A 31 -1.35 15.65 -17.04
N ALA A 32 -0.68 15.42 -18.15
CA ALA A 32 -0.36 14.08 -18.63
C ALA A 32 0.31 13.36 -17.43
N GLN A 33 -0.29 12.27 -16.99
CA GLN A 33 0.26 11.43 -15.96
C GLN A 33 1.60 10.94 -16.51
N ASP A 34 2.70 11.40 -15.91
CA ASP A 34 4.05 10.98 -16.29
C ASP A 34 4.07 9.45 -16.15
N SER A 35 4.17 8.73 -17.26
CA SER A 35 4.13 7.25 -17.29
C SER A 35 5.44 6.64 -16.79
N SER A 36 6.21 7.40 -16.03
CA SER A 36 7.47 6.98 -15.44
C SER A 36 7.22 5.96 -14.33
N SER A 37 7.92 4.82 -14.37
CA SER A 37 7.90 3.80 -13.32
C SER A 37 9.31 3.60 -12.81
N PHE A 38 9.48 3.33 -11.51
CA PHE A 38 10.76 2.91 -10.95
C PHE A 38 11.23 1.56 -11.52
N TYR A 39 10.29 0.69 -11.90
CA TYR A 39 10.62 -0.60 -12.50
C TYR A 39 11.42 -0.44 -13.79
N GLY A 40 12.62 -1.03 -13.81
CA GLY A 40 13.55 -0.93 -14.94
C GLY A 40 14.33 0.38 -15.03
N MET A 41 14.11 1.33 -14.11
CA MET A 41 14.83 2.59 -14.07
C MET A 41 16.22 2.40 -13.42
N PRO A 42 17.31 2.99 -13.98
CA PRO A 42 18.63 2.97 -13.35
C PRO A 42 18.62 3.66 -11.97
N PRO A 43 19.46 3.22 -11.01
CA PRO A 43 19.47 3.79 -9.65
C PRO A 43 19.68 5.31 -9.59
N GLN A 44 20.53 5.88 -10.45
CA GLN A 44 20.75 7.33 -10.52
C GLN A 44 19.48 8.09 -10.96
N ASP A 45 18.69 7.50 -11.85
CA ASP A 45 17.47 8.11 -12.37
C ASP A 45 16.35 7.99 -11.33
N ILE A 46 16.29 6.89 -10.56
CA ILE A 46 15.42 6.74 -9.40
C ILE A 46 15.71 7.83 -8.37
N ALA A 47 16.98 8.01 -8.01
CA ALA A 47 17.39 9.06 -7.07
C ALA A 47 17.00 10.47 -7.55
N GLN A 48 17.11 10.75 -8.84
CA GLN A 48 16.68 12.01 -9.43
C GLN A 48 15.16 12.16 -9.40
N ALA A 49 14.43 11.09 -9.74
CA ALA A 49 12.97 11.08 -9.71
C ALA A 49 12.42 11.34 -8.30
N LEU A 50 12.96 10.66 -7.29
CA LEU A 50 12.58 10.87 -5.88
C LEU A 50 12.79 12.32 -5.45
N ARG A 51 13.98 12.92 -5.70
CA ARG A 51 14.22 14.34 -5.37
C ARG A 51 13.27 15.28 -6.09
N ARG A 52 12.94 15.02 -7.37
CA ARG A 52 11.96 15.81 -8.12
C ARG A 52 10.58 15.68 -7.49
N ILE A 53 10.13 14.46 -7.16
CA ILE A 53 8.86 14.24 -6.47
C ILE A 53 8.80 15.02 -5.15
N GLY A 54 9.86 14.98 -4.35
CA GLY A 54 9.93 15.73 -3.09
C GLY A 54 9.80 17.24 -3.27
N ASN A 55 10.43 17.81 -4.30
CA ASN A 55 10.35 19.24 -4.61
C ASN A 55 8.96 19.65 -5.15
N ASP A 56 8.38 18.84 -6.03
CA ASP A 56 7.13 19.15 -6.71
C ASP A 56 5.90 18.88 -5.83
N HIS A 57 6.02 17.99 -4.84
CA HIS A 57 4.94 17.55 -3.95
C HIS A 57 5.31 17.74 -2.47
N PRO A 58 5.29 18.97 -1.94
CA PRO A 58 5.62 19.25 -0.53
C PRO A 58 4.60 18.69 0.45
N ASN A 59 3.35 18.49 0.03
CA ASN A 59 2.33 17.83 0.83
C ASN A 59 2.61 16.31 0.89
N LEU A 60 2.57 15.72 2.11
CA LEU A 60 2.87 14.30 2.28
C LEU A 60 1.86 13.40 1.57
N GLN A 61 0.56 13.71 1.63
CA GLN A 61 -0.49 12.91 1.01
C GLN A 61 -0.32 12.86 -0.52
N ASP A 62 -0.12 14.02 -1.17
CA ASP A 62 0.17 14.09 -2.60
C ASP A 62 1.42 13.30 -2.95
N ARG A 63 2.44 13.37 -2.09
CA ARG A 63 3.70 12.64 -2.29
C ARG A 63 3.54 11.12 -2.18
N ILE A 64 2.69 10.64 -1.24
CA ILE A 64 2.35 9.21 -1.14
C ILE A 64 1.67 8.72 -2.41
N GLU A 65 0.72 9.48 -2.95
CA GLU A 65 0.05 9.14 -4.20
C GLU A 65 1.02 9.04 -5.37
N VAL A 66 1.92 10.02 -5.49
CA VAL A 66 2.88 10.09 -6.59
C VAL A 66 3.94 9.00 -6.45
N VAL A 67 4.58 8.85 -5.28
CA VAL A 67 5.60 7.80 -5.04
C VAL A 67 5.01 6.42 -5.30
N SER A 68 3.83 6.13 -4.75
CA SER A 68 3.18 4.82 -4.98
C SER A 68 2.81 4.60 -6.45
N SER A 69 2.52 5.67 -7.22
CA SER A 69 2.23 5.55 -8.66
C SER A 69 3.45 5.16 -9.49
N TYR A 70 4.65 5.55 -9.06
CA TYR A 70 5.90 5.14 -9.71
C TYR A 70 6.21 3.65 -9.54
N PHE A 71 5.56 2.96 -8.61
CA PHE A 71 5.65 1.50 -8.49
C PHE A 71 4.67 0.74 -9.38
N LEU A 72 3.69 1.40 -10.03
CA LEU A 72 2.75 0.72 -10.92
C LEU A 72 3.47 -0.08 -12.00
N GLY A 73 3.05 -1.33 -12.16
CA GLY A 73 3.65 -2.28 -13.09
C GLY A 73 4.87 -3.04 -12.54
N THR A 74 5.38 -2.73 -11.34
CA THR A 74 6.46 -3.50 -10.70
C THR A 74 5.97 -4.93 -10.40
N PRO A 75 6.70 -5.98 -10.83
CA PRO A 75 6.30 -7.37 -10.63
C PRO A 75 6.19 -7.75 -9.14
N TYR A 76 5.22 -8.62 -8.83
CA TYR A 76 5.11 -9.24 -7.52
C TYR A 76 6.13 -10.36 -7.35
N VAL A 77 6.87 -10.33 -6.26
CA VAL A 77 7.71 -11.44 -5.77
C VAL A 77 7.50 -11.54 -4.27
N LEU A 78 7.20 -12.73 -3.75
CA LEU A 78 7.03 -12.92 -2.31
C LEU A 78 8.39 -12.84 -1.60
N GLY A 79 8.51 -11.97 -0.60
CA GLY A 79 9.75 -11.78 0.17
C GLY A 79 10.94 -11.29 -0.67
N PRO A 80 10.80 -10.25 -1.50
CA PRO A 80 11.87 -9.85 -2.43
C PRO A 80 13.01 -9.11 -1.74
N MET A 81 12.85 -8.81 -0.45
CA MET A 81 13.79 -8.02 0.35
C MET A 81 14.13 -8.71 1.65
N GLY A 82 15.40 -8.59 2.03
CA GLY A 82 15.96 -9.21 3.22
C GLY A 82 16.89 -8.29 3.99
N GLU A 83 17.82 -8.86 4.76
CA GLU A 83 18.79 -8.14 5.58
C GLU A 83 20.02 -7.66 4.79
N GLY A 84 20.00 -7.77 3.46
CA GLY A 84 21.14 -7.40 2.60
C GLY A 84 22.26 -8.46 2.59
N PRO A 85 23.40 -8.19 1.94
CA PRO A 85 24.46 -9.18 1.70
C PRO A 85 25.05 -9.81 2.96
N GLN A 86 24.88 -9.17 4.12
CA GLN A 86 25.34 -9.65 5.42
C GLN A 86 24.25 -10.37 6.21
N GLY A 87 23.06 -10.53 5.65
CA GLY A 87 21.95 -11.28 6.25
C GLY A 87 22.35 -12.70 6.59
N GLU A 88 21.96 -13.15 7.77
CA GLU A 88 22.31 -14.50 8.21
C GLU A 88 21.42 -15.56 7.55
N PHE A 89 20.12 -15.26 7.40
CA PHE A 89 19.11 -16.20 6.88
C PHE A 89 18.50 -15.74 5.55
N ASP A 90 18.57 -14.45 5.26
CA ASP A 90 18.01 -13.85 4.06
C ASP A 90 18.93 -12.70 3.60
N ARG A 91 19.61 -12.92 2.46
CA ARG A 91 20.56 -11.98 1.86
C ARG A 91 19.97 -11.18 0.72
N ASN A 92 18.66 -11.23 0.54
CA ASN A 92 17.98 -10.35 -0.41
C ASN A 92 18.28 -8.87 -0.07
N PRO A 93 18.21 -7.97 -1.04
CA PRO A 93 18.55 -6.56 -0.82
C PRO A 93 17.61 -5.91 0.20
N ILE A 94 18.07 -4.84 0.87
CA ILE A 94 17.25 -4.05 1.79
C ILE A 94 16.18 -3.25 1.04
N VAL A 95 16.47 -2.80 -0.17
CA VAL A 95 15.59 -2.02 -1.04
C VAL A 95 15.56 -2.61 -2.44
N SER A 96 14.40 -2.63 -3.08
CA SER A 96 14.25 -3.12 -4.45
C SER A 96 13.16 -2.35 -5.20
N PHE A 97 13.52 -1.74 -6.32
CA PHE A 97 12.57 -1.12 -7.23
C PHE A 97 12.14 -2.04 -8.38
N SER A 98 12.62 -3.29 -8.39
CA SER A 98 12.39 -4.25 -9.47
C SER A 98 11.39 -5.36 -9.13
N ALA A 99 11.09 -5.56 -7.83
CA ALA A 99 10.14 -6.55 -7.36
C ALA A 99 9.63 -6.16 -5.96
N LEU A 100 8.34 -6.38 -5.71
CA LEU A 100 7.66 -6.03 -4.46
C LEU A 100 6.68 -7.13 -4.05
N ASP A 101 6.49 -7.33 -2.75
CA ASP A 101 5.28 -7.92 -2.20
C ASP A 101 4.39 -6.84 -1.57
N CYS A 102 3.27 -7.24 -0.99
CA CYS A 102 2.30 -6.28 -0.43
C CYS A 102 2.88 -5.42 0.70
N THR A 103 3.65 -6.01 1.58
CA THR A 103 4.25 -5.29 2.72
C THR A 103 5.40 -4.40 2.26
N THR A 104 6.28 -4.91 1.42
CA THR A 104 7.42 -4.13 0.91
C THR A 104 6.99 -2.98 0.01
N PHE A 105 5.90 -3.12 -0.75
CA PHE A 105 5.27 -2.02 -1.49
C PHE A 105 4.83 -0.89 -0.56
N VAL A 106 4.13 -1.21 0.54
CA VAL A 106 3.70 -0.21 1.53
C VAL A 106 4.91 0.42 2.22
N GLU A 107 5.88 -0.36 2.66
CA GLU A 107 7.09 0.10 3.34
C GLU A 107 7.92 1.06 2.48
N GLU A 108 8.17 0.71 1.22
CA GLU A 108 8.93 1.58 0.31
C GLU A 108 8.16 2.84 -0.06
N THR A 109 6.85 2.74 -0.28
CA THR A 109 6.01 3.93 -0.48
C THR A 109 6.09 4.86 0.72
N MET A 110 5.95 4.35 1.95
CA MET A 110 6.09 5.13 3.17
C MET A 110 7.47 5.82 3.23
N ALA A 111 8.53 5.03 3.13
CA ALA A 111 9.89 5.50 3.32
C ALA A 111 10.27 6.62 2.33
N PHE A 112 10.01 6.42 1.04
CA PHE A 112 10.35 7.38 0.00
C PHE A 112 9.35 8.55 -0.12
N SER A 113 8.16 8.42 0.50
CA SER A 113 7.27 9.58 0.67
C SER A 113 7.67 10.43 1.86
N LEU A 114 8.18 9.85 2.93
CA LEU A 114 8.64 10.57 4.12
C LEU A 114 9.98 11.27 3.87
N ASP A 115 10.91 10.61 3.20
CA ASP A 115 12.18 11.20 2.77
C ASP A 115 12.42 10.86 1.29
N PRO A 116 12.15 11.80 0.37
CA PRO A 116 12.28 11.59 -1.08
C PRO A 116 13.73 11.73 -1.57
N ASP A 117 14.69 11.28 -0.78
CA ASP A 117 16.07 11.03 -1.15
C ASP A 117 16.38 9.54 -1.04
N LEU A 118 17.16 8.99 -1.98
CA LEU A 118 17.40 7.55 -2.02
C LEU A 118 18.12 7.04 -0.76
N ALA A 119 19.07 7.78 -0.23
CA ALA A 119 19.81 7.39 0.97
C ALA A 119 18.96 7.59 2.23
N GLY A 120 18.31 8.75 2.36
CA GLY A 120 17.44 9.08 3.48
C GLY A 120 16.22 8.15 3.55
N GLY A 121 15.53 7.95 2.43
CA GLY A 121 14.40 7.01 2.34
C GLY A 121 14.82 5.56 2.67
N THR A 122 15.99 5.10 2.20
CA THR A 122 16.52 3.79 2.58
C THR A 122 16.80 3.69 4.09
N ALA A 123 17.29 4.75 4.73
CA ALA A 123 17.50 4.78 6.18
C ALA A 123 16.17 4.75 6.95
N LEU A 124 15.12 5.41 6.44
CA LEU A 124 13.77 5.32 7.01
C LEU A 124 13.15 3.94 6.82
N LEU A 125 13.32 3.34 5.64
CA LEU A 125 12.87 1.99 5.36
C LEU A 125 13.39 0.97 6.39
N GLN A 126 14.66 1.11 6.81
CA GLN A 126 15.22 0.28 7.88
C GLN A 126 14.46 0.46 9.21
N LYS A 127 14.09 1.68 9.56
CA LYS A 127 13.35 1.97 10.80
C LYS A 127 11.90 1.48 10.74
N ILE A 128 11.28 1.48 9.56
CA ILE A 128 9.92 0.99 9.32
C ILE A 128 9.87 -0.55 9.36
N ARG A 129 10.83 -1.21 8.68
CA ARG A 129 10.87 -2.67 8.52
C ARG A 129 11.40 -3.41 9.73
N TYR A 130 12.36 -2.83 10.42
CA TYR A 130 13.05 -3.49 11.54
C TYR A 130 12.77 -2.76 12.85
N LYS A 131 12.43 -3.52 13.88
CA LYS A 131 12.25 -2.99 15.23
C LYS A 131 13.50 -2.20 15.67
N ASP A 132 13.28 -0.98 16.10
CA ASP A 132 14.32 -0.02 16.53
C ASP A 132 15.40 0.23 15.42
N GLY A 133 15.11 -0.04 14.14
CA GLY A 133 16.01 0.14 13.00
C GLY A 133 17.20 -0.84 12.96
N VAL A 134 17.21 -1.88 13.78
CA VAL A 134 18.29 -2.87 13.82
C VAL A 134 18.04 -3.96 12.78
N ILE A 135 18.91 -4.02 11.77
CA ILE A 135 18.77 -5.00 10.67
C ILE A 135 19.13 -6.40 11.15
N SER A 136 18.16 -7.26 11.30
CA SER A 136 18.31 -8.70 11.51
C SER A 136 17.00 -9.42 11.24
N TYR A 137 17.06 -10.72 10.96
CA TYR A 137 15.86 -11.54 10.80
C TYR A 137 14.95 -11.50 12.05
N GLN A 138 15.53 -11.45 13.23
CA GLN A 138 14.80 -11.45 14.51
C GLN A 138 14.07 -10.14 14.79
N THR A 139 14.58 -9.02 14.30
CA THR A 139 14.01 -7.70 14.48
C THR A 139 13.10 -7.26 13.33
N ARG A 140 13.09 -8.02 12.22
CA ARG A 140 12.16 -7.77 11.11
C ARG A 140 10.71 -7.89 11.61
N ASN A 141 9.87 -6.97 11.21
CA ASN A 141 8.44 -6.93 11.57
C ASN A 141 7.65 -7.96 10.74
N HIS A 142 7.82 -9.26 11.01
CA HIS A 142 7.24 -10.35 10.23
C HIS A 142 5.72 -10.47 10.32
N PHE A 143 5.12 -9.99 11.41
CA PHE A 143 3.69 -10.14 11.67
C PHE A 143 3.02 -8.76 11.72
N PRO A 144 2.16 -8.40 10.74
CA PRO A 144 1.53 -7.09 10.73
C PRO A 144 0.84 -6.73 12.06
N SER A 145 0.07 -7.65 12.64
CA SER A 145 -0.76 -7.38 13.81
C SER A 145 -0.02 -7.31 15.16
N VAL A 146 1.17 -7.88 15.30
CA VAL A 146 1.93 -7.90 16.58
C VAL A 146 3.34 -7.32 16.46
N ASP A 147 3.81 -7.03 15.24
CA ASP A 147 5.11 -6.41 15.00
C ASP A 147 4.97 -5.11 14.22
N TRP A 148 4.56 -5.19 12.95
CA TRP A 148 4.65 -4.09 12.02
C TRP A 148 3.79 -2.89 12.44
N ILE A 149 2.49 -3.08 12.65
CA ILE A 149 1.55 -2.02 13.06
C ILE A 149 1.96 -1.44 14.42
N PRO A 150 2.10 -2.24 15.52
CA PRO A 150 2.40 -1.66 16.83
C PRO A 150 3.79 -1.03 16.92
N ASN A 151 4.80 -1.55 16.21
CA ASN A 151 6.12 -0.96 16.20
C ASN A 151 6.14 0.37 15.42
N ASN A 152 5.45 0.45 14.29
CA ASN A 152 5.38 1.69 13.49
C ASN A 152 4.49 2.76 14.16
N ILE A 153 3.43 2.38 14.88
CA ILE A 153 2.67 3.31 15.75
C ILE A 153 3.58 3.85 16.86
N LYS A 154 4.29 2.97 17.56
CA LYS A 154 5.22 3.36 18.63
C LYS A 154 6.35 4.28 18.13
N ALA A 155 6.85 4.04 16.94
CA ALA A 155 7.87 4.86 16.30
C ALA A 155 7.33 6.17 15.72
N GLY A 156 6.01 6.38 15.70
CA GLY A 156 5.37 7.59 15.20
C GLY A 156 5.29 7.68 13.67
N PHE A 157 5.46 6.56 12.96
CA PHE A 157 5.35 6.53 11.50
C PHE A 157 3.91 6.46 11.02
N ILE A 158 3.03 5.79 11.79
CA ILE A 158 1.62 5.62 11.45
C ILE A 158 0.72 5.87 12.67
N LYS A 159 -0.56 6.14 12.40
CA LYS A 159 -1.63 6.26 13.37
C LYS A 159 -2.83 5.44 12.91
N ASP A 160 -3.38 4.59 13.78
CA ASP A 160 -4.63 3.87 13.51
C ASP A 160 -5.81 4.86 13.50
N ILE A 161 -6.46 4.99 12.34
CA ILE A 161 -7.64 5.84 12.11
C ILE A 161 -8.93 5.03 11.94
N THR A 162 -8.89 3.72 12.15
CA THR A 162 -10.03 2.83 11.93
C THR A 162 -11.29 3.28 12.67
N ARG A 163 -11.13 3.72 13.94
CA ARG A 163 -12.25 4.21 14.74
C ARG A 163 -12.76 5.57 14.29
N GLU A 164 -11.92 6.40 13.72
CA GLU A 164 -12.29 7.70 13.18
C GLU A 164 -13.21 7.52 11.96
N ILE A 165 -12.94 6.52 11.14
CA ILE A 165 -13.70 6.20 9.93
C ILE A 165 -14.99 5.42 10.24
N ALA A 166 -14.90 4.34 11.03
CA ALA A 166 -16.05 3.46 11.27
C ALA A 166 -16.94 3.87 12.48
N GLY A 167 -16.45 4.79 13.32
CA GLY A 167 -17.16 5.25 14.51
C GLY A 167 -17.59 4.09 15.40
N ASN A 168 -18.88 4.08 15.77
CA ASN A 168 -19.50 3.05 16.60
C ASN A 168 -19.70 1.69 15.89
N GLN A 169 -19.51 1.64 14.58
CA GLN A 169 -19.56 0.40 13.78
C GLN A 169 -18.24 -0.36 13.79
N THR A 170 -17.16 0.21 14.36
CA THR A 170 -15.88 -0.48 14.54
C THR A 170 -16.06 -1.82 15.23
N ARG A 171 -15.39 -2.85 14.74
CA ARG A 171 -15.29 -4.17 15.37
C ARG A 171 -13.84 -4.47 15.72
N ILE A 172 -13.64 -5.47 16.59
CA ILE A 172 -12.32 -5.91 17.02
C ILE A 172 -12.13 -7.37 16.60
N ALA A 173 -11.05 -7.65 15.88
CA ALA A 173 -10.60 -9.02 15.63
C ALA A 173 -9.50 -9.38 16.64
N THR A 174 -9.48 -10.63 17.08
CA THR A 174 -8.43 -11.14 17.97
C THR A 174 -7.88 -12.47 17.46
N LYS A 175 -6.58 -12.68 17.68
CA LYS A 175 -5.88 -13.94 17.36
C LYS A 175 -4.70 -14.14 18.27
N THR A 176 -4.44 -15.37 18.66
CA THR A 176 -3.17 -15.75 19.28
C THR A 176 -2.14 -16.05 18.19
N ILE A 177 -1.03 -15.32 18.20
CA ILE A 177 0.08 -15.47 17.26
C ILE A 177 1.22 -16.22 17.98
N SER A 178 1.57 -17.41 17.48
CA SER A 178 2.70 -18.19 17.98
C SER A 178 3.90 -18.02 17.06
N LYS A 179 4.80 -17.10 17.44
CA LYS A 179 6.06 -16.91 16.72
C LYS A 179 6.98 -18.12 16.90
N SER A 180 6.94 -18.78 18.07
CA SER A 180 7.70 -19.99 18.32
C SER A 180 7.34 -21.10 17.35
N ALA A 181 6.05 -21.35 17.10
CA ALA A 181 5.59 -22.31 16.10
C ALA A 181 6.01 -21.91 14.67
N TRP A 182 5.93 -20.62 14.33
CA TRP A 182 6.35 -20.12 13.03
C TRP A 182 7.86 -20.29 12.79
N TYR A 183 8.70 -20.01 13.79
CA TYR A 183 10.14 -20.28 13.69
C TYR A 183 10.44 -21.78 13.60
N ALA A 184 9.75 -22.62 14.40
CA ALA A 184 9.93 -24.06 14.37
C ALA A 184 9.63 -24.71 13.01
N ALA A 185 8.76 -24.07 12.23
CA ALA A 185 8.39 -24.51 10.87
C ALA A 185 9.40 -24.09 9.77
N LYS A 186 10.48 -23.36 10.10
CA LYS A 186 11.48 -22.94 9.10
C LYS A 186 12.20 -24.13 8.49
N THR A 187 12.48 -24.03 7.19
CA THR A 187 13.19 -25.05 6.41
C THR A 187 14.26 -24.39 5.54
N ALA A 188 15.15 -25.18 4.98
CA ALA A 188 16.19 -24.73 4.06
C ALA A 188 15.65 -23.96 2.86
N ALA A 189 14.47 -24.32 2.38
CA ALA A 189 13.80 -23.61 1.28
C ALA A 189 13.46 -22.14 1.59
N GLY A 190 13.52 -21.72 2.84
CA GLY A 190 13.32 -20.33 3.23
C GLY A 190 14.61 -19.55 3.45
N LEU A 191 15.79 -20.14 3.20
CA LEU A 191 17.07 -19.43 3.19
C LEU A 191 17.21 -18.69 1.85
N GLU A 192 17.26 -17.38 1.90
CA GLU A 192 17.23 -16.56 0.70
C GLU A 192 18.59 -15.91 0.39
N GLY A 193 18.98 -15.92 -0.91
CA GLY A 193 20.23 -15.32 -1.37
C GLY A 193 21.50 -15.99 -0.84
N ILE A 194 21.40 -17.18 -0.26
CA ILE A 194 22.51 -17.95 0.29
C ILE A 194 22.78 -19.16 -0.61
N SER A 195 24.01 -19.30 -1.09
CA SER A 195 24.42 -20.37 -1.98
C SER A 195 25.73 -21.02 -1.52
N GLY A 196 26.01 -22.24 -2.01
CA GLY A 196 27.27 -22.92 -1.77
C GLY A 196 27.43 -23.56 -0.39
N LEU A 197 26.33 -23.70 0.39
CA LEU A 197 26.34 -24.43 1.65
C LEU A 197 26.43 -25.94 1.40
N SER A 198 27.19 -26.65 2.22
CA SER A 198 27.06 -28.11 2.34
C SER A 198 25.78 -28.47 3.08
N PRO A 199 25.21 -29.67 2.94
CA PRO A 199 24.03 -30.09 3.67
C PRO A 199 24.14 -29.93 5.22
N ALA A 200 25.30 -30.19 5.77
CA ALA A 200 25.54 -30.00 7.20
C ALA A 200 25.54 -28.52 7.64
N GLN A 201 26.05 -27.64 6.78
CA GLN A 201 25.99 -26.19 7.05
C GLN A 201 24.57 -25.66 6.94
N GLU A 202 23.81 -26.14 5.97
CA GLU A 202 22.41 -25.79 5.77
C GLU A 202 21.56 -26.24 6.98
N ASP A 203 21.71 -27.50 7.43
CA ASP A 203 21.02 -28.04 8.62
C ASP A 203 21.38 -27.26 9.90
N ALA A 204 22.65 -26.89 10.07
CA ALA A 204 23.08 -26.08 11.21
C ALA A 204 22.46 -24.68 11.18
N LEU A 205 22.40 -24.04 10.00
CA LEU A 205 21.81 -22.72 9.83
C LEU A 205 20.30 -22.75 10.09
N VAL A 206 19.57 -23.74 9.56
CA VAL A 206 18.14 -23.93 9.82
C VAL A 206 17.87 -24.22 11.30
N SER A 207 18.70 -25.05 11.95
CA SER A 207 18.58 -25.31 13.39
C SER A 207 18.77 -24.04 14.22
N LYS A 208 19.77 -23.23 13.88
CA LYS A 208 19.98 -21.89 14.48
C LYS A 208 18.76 -21.00 14.26
N TRP A 209 18.24 -20.93 13.04
CA TRP A 209 17.07 -20.13 12.70
C TRP A 209 15.84 -20.51 13.54
N ARG A 210 15.56 -21.80 13.65
CA ARG A 210 14.47 -22.33 14.51
C ARG A 210 14.66 -21.94 15.98
N SER A 211 15.89 -21.97 16.47
CA SER A 211 16.20 -21.64 17.87
C SER A 211 15.88 -20.20 18.25
N LEU A 212 15.88 -19.25 17.28
CA LEU A 212 15.51 -17.85 17.53
C LEU A 212 14.10 -17.69 18.09
N GLY A 213 13.19 -18.59 17.73
CA GLY A 213 11.80 -18.54 18.18
C GLY A 213 11.52 -19.32 19.47
N ALA A 214 12.44 -20.18 19.93
CA ALA A 214 12.16 -21.19 20.96
C ALA A 214 11.66 -20.61 22.29
N SER A 215 12.09 -19.41 22.66
CA SER A 215 11.70 -18.73 23.90
C SER A 215 10.68 -17.60 23.71
N ILE A 216 10.17 -17.37 22.48
CA ILE A 216 9.21 -16.30 22.23
C ILE A 216 7.83 -16.75 22.69
N PRO A 217 7.20 -16.06 23.65
CA PRO A 217 5.86 -16.42 24.10
C PRO A 217 4.81 -16.12 23.03
N ASP A 218 3.70 -16.82 23.08
CA ASP A 218 2.54 -16.51 22.28
C ASP A 218 2.03 -15.11 22.58
N GLN A 219 1.61 -14.37 21.54
CA GLN A 219 1.13 -13.01 21.64
C GLN A 219 -0.32 -12.91 21.20
N LYS A 220 -1.17 -12.27 22.02
CA LYS A 220 -2.55 -11.99 21.65
C LYS A 220 -2.60 -10.70 20.82
N ALA A 221 -2.87 -10.83 19.52
CA ALA A 221 -3.20 -9.72 18.65
C ALA A 221 -4.64 -9.27 18.92
N SER A 222 -4.86 -7.94 18.85
CA SER A 222 -6.19 -7.31 18.93
C SER A 222 -6.18 -6.12 17.99
N LEU A 223 -6.98 -6.15 16.93
CA LEU A 223 -6.93 -5.16 15.88
C LEU A 223 -8.34 -4.63 15.56
N PRO A 224 -8.60 -3.31 15.65
CA PRO A 224 -9.85 -2.74 15.20
C PRO A 224 -9.95 -2.84 13.68
N TYR A 225 -11.18 -2.95 13.17
CA TYR A 225 -11.42 -2.96 11.73
C TYR A 225 -12.76 -2.32 11.36
N VAL A 226 -12.81 -1.74 10.16
CA VAL A 226 -14.03 -1.32 9.46
C VAL A 226 -14.65 -2.58 8.87
N PRO A 227 -15.86 -3.02 9.31
CA PRO A 227 -16.48 -4.22 8.76
C PRO A 227 -16.73 -4.12 7.26
N ILE A 228 -16.53 -5.24 6.55
CA ILE A 228 -16.74 -5.29 5.09
C ILE A 228 -18.15 -4.86 4.68
N GLY A 229 -19.15 -5.10 5.53
CA GLY A 229 -20.55 -4.77 5.25
C GLY A 229 -20.85 -3.27 5.23
N ILE A 230 -20.06 -2.45 5.94
CA ILE A 230 -20.26 -0.99 5.96
C ILE A 230 -19.27 -0.25 5.03
N LEU A 231 -18.35 -0.99 4.43
CA LEU A 231 -17.33 -0.41 3.58
C LEU A 231 -17.91 0.43 2.42
N PRO A 232 -19.02 0.03 1.76
CA PRO A 232 -19.65 0.86 0.73
C PRO A 232 -20.10 2.24 1.19
N GLU A 233 -20.36 2.41 2.50
CA GLU A 233 -20.82 3.67 3.07
C GLU A 233 -19.68 4.63 3.42
N VAL A 234 -18.47 4.09 3.64
CA VAL A 234 -17.34 4.87 4.19
C VAL A 234 -16.11 4.89 3.30
N ILE A 235 -16.02 4.04 2.28
CA ILE A 235 -14.80 3.83 1.51
C ILE A 235 -14.29 5.11 0.84
N ASP A 236 -15.18 5.92 0.28
CA ASP A 236 -14.83 7.18 -0.40
C ASP A 236 -14.51 8.33 0.59
N SER A 237 -14.71 8.11 1.90
CA SER A 237 -14.32 9.05 2.96
C SER A 237 -12.95 8.75 3.58
N ILE A 238 -12.33 7.63 3.21
CA ILE A 238 -10.99 7.27 3.69
C ILE A 238 -9.97 8.19 3.00
N PRO A 239 -9.12 8.90 3.77
CA PRO A 239 -8.11 9.78 3.18
C PRO A 239 -7.20 9.04 2.19
N SER A 240 -6.89 9.66 1.06
CA SER A 240 -5.97 9.11 0.07
C SER A 240 -4.59 8.87 0.69
N GLY A 241 -3.90 7.79 0.29
CA GLY A 241 -2.62 7.38 0.87
C GLY A 241 -2.73 6.61 2.18
N THR A 242 -3.95 6.32 2.66
CA THR A 242 -4.17 5.48 3.86
C THR A 242 -3.78 4.04 3.58
N ILE A 243 -3.04 3.43 4.51
CA ILE A 243 -2.72 2.00 4.49
C ILE A 243 -3.96 1.23 4.96
N ALA A 244 -4.37 0.22 4.20
CA ALA A 244 -5.41 -0.71 4.61
C ALA A 244 -4.83 -2.12 4.79
N ASN A 245 -5.05 -2.66 6.00
CA ASN A 245 -4.65 -3.99 6.39
C ASN A 245 -5.86 -4.92 6.31
N LEU A 246 -5.84 -5.96 5.49
CA LEU A 246 -6.95 -6.89 5.31
C LEU A 246 -7.07 -7.84 6.50
N VAL A 247 -8.07 -7.61 7.35
CA VAL A 247 -8.31 -8.37 8.58
C VAL A 247 -9.20 -9.58 8.29
N ARG A 248 -8.68 -10.77 8.57
CA ARG A 248 -9.33 -12.05 8.26
C ARG A 248 -9.93 -12.69 9.50
N ALA A 249 -10.94 -13.52 9.28
CA ALA A 249 -11.47 -14.37 10.35
C ALA A 249 -10.37 -15.27 10.92
N ASP A 250 -10.44 -15.56 12.23
CA ASP A 250 -9.45 -16.45 12.84
C ASP A 250 -9.49 -17.84 12.19
N ASN A 251 -8.31 -18.34 11.85
CA ASN A 251 -8.08 -19.67 11.34
C ASN A 251 -6.85 -20.24 12.06
N PRO A 252 -7.00 -21.29 12.88
CA PRO A 252 -5.88 -21.87 13.63
C PRO A 252 -4.72 -22.39 12.76
N SER A 253 -5.00 -22.75 11.50
CA SER A 253 -3.99 -23.24 10.56
C SER A 253 -3.17 -22.13 9.89
N ILE A 254 -3.54 -20.88 10.07
CA ILE A 254 -2.87 -19.73 9.45
C ILE A 254 -2.25 -18.87 10.55
N PRO A 255 -0.93 -18.59 10.51
CA PRO A 255 -0.24 -17.92 11.60
C PRO A 255 -0.53 -16.41 11.71
N VAL A 256 -1.23 -15.81 10.74
CA VAL A 256 -1.50 -14.36 10.69
C VAL A 256 -3.00 -14.07 10.73
N MET A 257 -3.38 -12.85 11.11
CA MET A 257 -4.75 -12.34 10.99
C MET A 257 -4.88 -11.23 9.92
N VAL A 258 -3.80 -10.60 9.54
CA VAL A 258 -3.72 -9.68 8.40
C VAL A 258 -3.12 -10.44 7.24
N SER A 259 -3.87 -10.56 6.15
CA SER A 259 -3.46 -11.35 4.98
C SER A 259 -2.79 -10.53 3.89
N HIS A 260 -2.96 -9.22 3.91
CA HIS A 260 -2.50 -8.32 2.86
C HIS A 260 -2.47 -6.88 3.35
N GLN A 261 -1.58 -6.07 2.78
CA GLN A 261 -1.48 -4.63 2.99
C GLN A 261 -1.54 -3.91 1.65
N LEU A 262 -2.21 -2.76 1.61
CA LEU A 262 -2.42 -1.98 0.40
C LEU A 262 -2.64 -0.51 0.75
N LEU A 263 -2.75 0.35 -0.27
CA LEU A 263 -3.10 1.76 -0.11
C LEU A 263 -4.50 2.03 -0.66
N ILE A 264 -5.25 2.88 0.04
CA ILE A 264 -6.45 3.50 -0.52
C ILE A 264 -6.04 4.80 -1.19
N ILE A 265 -6.40 4.96 -2.47
CA ILE A 265 -6.06 6.13 -3.29
C ILE A 265 -7.35 6.76 -3.82
N ASP A 266 -7.54 8.05 -3.59
CA ASP A 266 -8.63 8.80 -4.24
C ASP A 266 -8.27 9.14 -5.70
N LYS A 267 -9.21 8.89 -6.60
CA LYS A 267 -9.09 9.29 -8.00
C LYS A 267 -10.36 10.03 -8.42
N GLY A 268 -10.36 11.33 -8.16
CA GLY A 268 -11.47 12.20 -8.54
C GLY A 268 -12.77 11.94 -7.79
N GLY A 269 -12.66 11.64 -6.48
CA GLY A 269 -13.78 11.36 -5.58
C GLY A 269 -14.20 9.89 -5.55
N GLN A 270 -13.45 9.00 -6.16
CA GLN A 270 -13.66 7.56 -6.10
C GLN A 270 -12.45 6.85 -5.49
N ALA A 271 -12.68 6.00 -4.49
CA ALA A 271 -11.64 5.21 -3.87
C ALA A 271 -11.16 4.07 -4.78
N TYR A 272 -9.84 3.95 -4.89
CA TYR A 272 -9.12 2.85 -5.54
C TYR A 272 -8.24 2.14 -4.50
N VAL A 273 -8.06 0.85 -4.70
CA VAL A 273 -7.00 0.07 -4.06
C VAL A 273 -5.77 0.13 -4.97
N ARG A 274 -4.62 0.48 -4.40
CA ARG A 274 -3.31 0.30 -5.02
C ARG A 274 -2.55 -0.75 -4.22
N GLU A 275 -2.16 -1.83 -4.88
CA GLU A 275 -1.54 -2.98 -4.22
C GLU A 275 -0.47 -3.65 -5.08
N ALA A 276 0.46 -4.37 -4.45
CA ALA A 276 1.24 -5.40 -5.15
C ALA A 276 0.40 -6.68 -5.17
N ALA A 277 -0.28 -6.92 -6.31
CA ALA A 277 -1.20 -8.04 -6.48
C ALA A 277 -0.46 -9.37 -6.53
N TYR A 278 -0.89 -10.34 -5.71
CA TYR A 278 -0.23 -11.64 -5.57
C TYR A 278 -0.07 -12.36 -6.92
N ASN A 279 1.15 -12.76 -7.27
CA ASN A 279 1.55 -13.38 -8.54
C ASN A 279 1.30 -12.51 -9.79
N ASP A 280 1.14 -11.21 -9.67
CA ASP A 280 1.00 -10.29 -10.80
C ASP A 280 1.96 -9.09 -10.60
N LYS A 281 1.47 -7.92 -10.32
CA LYS A 281 2.26 -6.68 -10.26
C LYS A 281 1.57 -5.64 -9.39
N VAL A 282 2.22 -4.50 -9.20
CA VAL A 282 1.56 -3.34 -8.59
C VAL A 282 0.52 -2.77 -9.55
N GLU A 283 -0.72 -2.64 -9.09
CA GLU A 283 -1.86 -2.18 -9.87
C GLU A 283 -2.87 -1.34 -9.09
N ASP A 284 -3.76 -0.69 -9.82
CA ASP A 284 -4.89 0.06 -9.28
C ASP A 284 -6.21 -0.60 -9.68
N LEU A 285 -7.07 -0.84 -8.71
CA LEU A 285 -8.43 -1.35 -8.92
C LEU A 285 -9.46 -0.47 -8.19
N PRO A 286 -10.66 -0.21 -8.77
CA PRO A 286 -11.74 0.40 -8.00
C PRO A 286 -11.99 -0.36 -6.71
N ALA A 287 -12.00 0.33 -5.56
CA ALA A 287 -11.97 -0.31 -4.24
C ALA A 287 -13.12 -1.31 -4.05
N MET A 288 -14.35 -0.96 -4.40
CA MET A 288 -15.49 -1.87 -4.26
C MET A 288 -15.41 -3.10 -5.17
N LYS A 289 -14.82 -2.96 -6.37
CA LYS A 289 -14.54 -4.11 -7.25
C LYS A 289 -13.51 -5.03 -6.59
N TYR A 290 -12.45 -4.48 -6.04
CA TYR A 290 -11.41 -5.24 -5.32
C TYR A 290 -12.00 -6.02 -4.14
N PHE A 291 -12.73 -5.36 -3.24
CA PHE A 291 -13.28 -6.04 -2.07
C PHE A 291 -14.34 -7.09 -2.41
N SER A 292 -15.00 -6.98 -3.57
CA SER A 292 -15.99 -7.98 -4.02
C SER A 292 -15.39 -9.37 -4.29
N ILE A 293 -14.08 -9.47 -4.59
CA ILE A 293 -13.39 -10.76 -4.82
C ILE A 293 -13.35 -11.65 -3.57
N TYR A 294 -13.53 -11.05 -2.37
CA TYR A 294 -13.52 -11.79 -1.10
C TYR A 294 -14.89 -12.33 -0.71
N GLN A 295 -15.96 -12.03 -1.47
CA GLN A 295 -17.29 -12.57 -1.21
C GLN A 295 -17.27 -14.09 -1.38
N GLY A 296 -17.71 -14.81 -0.34
CA GLY A 296 -17.70 -16.28 -0.34
C GLY A 296 -16.32 -16.93 -0.19
N SER A 297 -15.27 -16.15 0.13
CA SER A 297 -13.93 -16.68 0.39
C SER A 297 -13.94 -17.73 1.50
N LYS A 298 -13.23 -18.86 1.31
CA LYS A 298 -13.03 -19.90 2.35
C LYS A 298 -12.34 -19.38 3.59
N TRP A 299 -11.56 -18.34 3.48
CA TRP A 299 -11.01 -17.58 4.61
C TRP A 299 -11.64 -16.19 4.61
N PRO A 300 -12.72 -15.97 5.36
CA PRO A 300 -13.53 -14.77 5.25
C PRO A 300 -12.73 -13.49 5.56
N LEU A 301 -12.92 -12.46 4.75
CA LEU A 301 -12.48 -11.10 5.04
C LEU A 301 -13.49 -10.47 6.00
N LEU A 302 -13.05 -10.09 7.21
CA LEU A 302 -13.88 -9.39 8.20
C LEU A 302 -14.04 -7.91 7.83
N GLY A 303 -12.97 -7.31 7.34
CA GLY A 303 -12.89 -5.90 6.99
C GLY A 303 -11.46 -5.41 6.89
N ILE A 304 -11.25 -4.12 7.03
CA ILE A 304 -9.95 -3.46 6.94
C ILE A 304 -9.62 -2.68 8.21
N ASN A 305 -8.40 -2.79 8.69
CA ASN A 305 -7.81 -1.86 9.64
C ASN A 305 -7.11 -0.76 8.84
N LEU A 306 -7.14 0.47 9.31
CA LEU A 306 -6.70 1.66 8.57
C LEU A 306 -5.64 2.42 9.37
N ASP A 307 -4.49 2.66 8.72
CA ASP A 307 -3.39 3.43 9.29
C ASP A 307 -3.04 4.63 8.40
N GLU A 308 -3.03 5.83 8.99
CA GLU A 308 -2.54 7.06 8.38
C GLU A 308 -1.02 7.15 8.52
N ILE A 309 -0.32 7.50 7.43
CA ILE A 309 1.12 7.77 7.46
C ILE A 309 1.34 9.17 8.00
N LEU A 310 2.15 9.31 9.06
CA LEU A 310 2.39 10.57 9.74
C LEU A 310 3.66 11.26 9.24
N PRO A 311 3.64 12.60 9.08
CA PRO A 311 4.84 13.36 8.77
C PRO A 311 5.87 13.24 9.90
N GLN A 312 7.15 13.15 9.54
CA GLN A 312 8.25 13.08 10.50
C GLN A 312 8.78 14.49 10.77
N SER A 313 8.78 14.89 12.03
CA SER A 313 9.35 16.19 12.44
C SER A 313 10.89 16.09 12.47
N GLY A 314 11.56 16.94 11.69
CA GLY A 314 13.01 17.09 11.73
C GLY A 314 13.81 16.30 10.69
N LEU A 315 13.16 15.85 9.61
CA LEU A 315 13.83 15.37 8.40
C LEU A 315 14.08 16.54 7.43
#